data_18675c53e38bb48140d2847c18acb5c2
#
_entry.id   18675c53e38bb48140d2847c18acb5c2
#
_cell.length_a   1.000
_cell.length_b   1.000
_cell.length_c   1.000
_cell.angle_alpha   90.00
_cell.angle_beta   90.00
_cell.angle_gamma   90.00
#
_symmetry.space_group_name_H-M   'P 1'
#
loop_
_entity.id
_entity.type
_entity.pdbx_description
1 polymer ?
#
loop_
_entity_poly.entity_id
_entity_poly.type
_entity_poly.pdbx_seq_one_letter_code
_entity_poly.pdbx_strand_id
1 'polypeptide(L)'
;MGATIGGMVMGRGFFSRGFRGRPRQPEGTSDRVPPGQYLVDGFPVLSAGPTPRTPLSEWSFSVEGEVDEPKTWSWEEFRGLPSEEITRDIHCVTKWSKLDTTWEGVSVDTLLNGVDTSAEYVLAFSDGGYTTNLALDEVTGGKAWIAHTYEGEPLEPEHGGPARLLVPHLYLWKSAKWVRGLRLTAEEESGFWESLGYHNHGDPWREQRYWGD
;
A
#
# COMPACT_ATOMS: atom_id res chain seq x y z
N MET A 1 36.75 -50.54 51.80
CA MET A 1 37.03 -49.76 50.59
C MET A 1 35.79 -49.82 49.76
N GLY A 2 34.91 -48.87 49.87
CA GLY A 2 33.63 -48.80 49.15
C GLY A 2 33.59 -47.54 48.29
N ALA A 3 33.41 -47.71 46.99
CA ALA A 3 33.18 -46.61 46.04
C ALA A 3 31.70 -46.53 45.73
N THR A 4 31.10 -45.37 46.10
CA THR A 4 29.71 -45.04 45.85
C THR A 4 29.60 -44.35 44.51
N ILE A 5 28.80 -44.92 43.63
CA ILE A 5 28.51 -44.34 42.30
C ILE A 5 27.29 -43.43 42.47
N GLY A 6 27.48 -42.12 42.29
CA GLY A 6 26.39 -41.13 42.26
C GLY A 6 25.62 -41.14 40.96
N GLY A 7 24.33 -41.42 41.03
CA GLY A 7 23.43 -41.35 39.90
C GLY A 7 23.09 -39.91 39.51
N MET A 8 23.31 -39.60 38.23
CA MET A 8 22.99 -38.30 37.62
C MET A 8 21.54 -38.35 37.10
N VAL A 9 20.64 -37.64 37.76
CA VAL A 9 19.25 -37.48 37.32
C VAL A 9 19.20 -36.40 36.25
N MET A 10 18.95 -36.79 35.01
CA MET A 10 18.65 -35.85 33.90
C MET A 10 17.23 -35.31 34.05
N GLY A 11 17.14 -34.03 34.46
CA GLY A 11 15.90 -33.30 34.42
C GLY A 11 15.50 -32.98 32.96
N ARG A 12 14.41 -33.58 32.51
CA ARG A 12 13.76 -33.22 31.25
C ARG A 12 13.04 -31.86 31.43
N GLY A 13 13.66 -30.79 30.95
CA GLY A 13 13.00 -29.49 30.83
C GLY A 13 11.92 -29.54 29.77
N PHE A 14 10.66 -29.50 30.17
CA PHE A 14 9.51 -29.26 29.31
C PHE A 14 9.56 -27.81 28.86
N PHE A 15 9.97 -27.54 27.64
CA PHE A 15 9.73 -26.25 26.99
C PHE A 15 8.23 -26.17 26.61
N SER A 16 7.43 -25.59 27.46
CA SER A 16 6.09 -25.15 27.10
C SER A 16 6.24 -23.96 26.13
N ARG A 17 6.10 -24.21 24.84
CA ARG A 17 5.83 -23.16 23.85
C ARG A 17 4.48 -22.55 24.21
N GLY A 18 4.52 -21.39 24.87
CA GLY A 18 3.34 -20.59 25.10
C GLY A 18 2.73 -20.21 23.74
N PHE A 19 1.53 -20.71 23.48
CA PHE A 19 0.66 -20.18 22.45
C PHE A 19 0.42 -18.71 22.80
N ARG A 20 1.11 -17.78 22.10
CA ARG A 20 0.72 -16.38 22.10
C ARG A 20 -0.64 -16.35 21.39
N GLY A 21 -1.71 -16.22 22.17
CA GLY A 21 -3.04 -16.00 21.65
C GLY A 21 -3.02 -14.81 20.67
N ARG A 22 -3.78 -14.91 19.56
CA ARG A 22 -3.99 -13.78 18.67
C ARG A 22 -4.44 -12.58 19.50
N PRO A 23 -3.91 -11.36 19.25
CA PRO A 23 -4.42 -10.15 19.88
C PRO A 23 -5.94 -10.11 19.69
N ARG A 24 -6.68 -9.93 20.79
CA ARG A 24 -8.13 -9.82 20.74
C ARG A 24 -8.45 -8.50 20.05
N GLN A 25 -9.21 -8.55 18.95
CA GLN A 25 -9.67 -7.35 18.28
C GLN A 25 -10.62 -6.58 19.20
N PRO A 26 -10.57 -5.23 19.23
CA PRO A 26 -11.53 -4.42 19.96
C PRO A 26 -12.97 -4.71 19.51
N GLU A 27 -13.93 -4.65 20.43
CA GLU A 27 -15.35 -4.82 20.11
C GLU A 27 -15.80 -3.76 19.06
N GLY A 28 -16.58 -4.18 18.05
CA GLY A 28 -17.09 -3.30 17.00
C GLY A 28 -16.16 -3.06 15.80
N THR A 29 -15.01 -3.76 15.72
CA THR A 29 -14.08 -3.62 14.58
C THR A 29 -14.02 -4.84 13.66
N SER A 30 -14.77 -5.91 13.97
CA SER A 30 -14.71 -7.19 13.26
C SER A 30 -15.14 -7.11 11.79
N ASP A 31 -16.02 -6.17 11.45
CA ASP A 31 -16.54 -5.92 10.11
C ASP A 31 -15.66 -4.96 9.28
N ARG A 32 -14.65 -4.34 9.92
CA ARG A 32 -13.68 -3.42 9.29
C ARG A 32 -12.27 -4.04 9.13
N VAL A 33 -12.07 -5.24 9.67
CA VAL A 33 -10.77 -5.95 9.64
C VAL A 33 -10.89 -7.21 8.80
N PRO A 34 -10.27 -7.26 7.62
CA PRO A 34 -10.33 -8.42 6.74
C PRO A 34 -9.86 -9.72 7.40
N PRO A 35 -10.25 -10.89 6.87
CA PRO A 35 -9.81 -12.18 7.38
C PRO A 35 -8.28 -12.27 7.52
N GLY A 36 -7.81 -12.86 8.61
CA GLY A 36 -6.38 -13.07 8.86
C GLY A 36 -5.57 -11.81 9.19
N GLN A 37 -6.18 -10.62 9.27
CA GLN A 37 -5.54 -9.37 9.66
C GLN A 37 -5.59 -9.14 11.18
N TYR A 38 -4.68 -8.29 11.69
CA TYR A 38 -4.67 -7.80 13.08
C TYR A 38 -4.47 -6.28 13.09
N LEU A 39 -5.00 -5.61 14.11
CA LEU A 39 -4.89 -4.14 14.23
C LEU A 39 -3.53 -3.73 14.76
N VAL A 40 -3.07 -2.56 14.28
CA VAL A 40 -1.89 -1.86 14.78
C VAL A 40 -2.23 -0.40 15.10
N ASP A 41 -1.57 0.17 16.10
CA ASP A 41 -1.71 1.58 16.45
C ASP A 41 -0.79 2.47 15.57
N GLY A 42 0.42 1.99 15.28
CA GLY A 42 1.39 2.69 14.45
C GLY A 42 1.14 2.50 12.95
N PHE A 43 1.96 3.18 12.13
CA PHE A 43 2.01 2.94 10.68
C PHE A 43 3.36 2.27 10.34
N PRO A 44 3.40 0.93 10.23
CA PRO A 44 4.65 0.22 9.97
C PRO A 44 5.28 0.63 8.63
N VAL A 45 6.60 0.87 8.65
CA VAL A 45 7.36 1.18 7.44
C VAL A 45 7.87 -0.11 6.83
N LEU A 46 7.44 -0.39 5.60
CA LEU A 46 7.90 -1.49 4.77
C LEU A 46 8.28 -0.96 3.39
N SER A 47 9.39 -1.40 2.84
CA SER A 47 9.87 -0.97 1.53
C SER A 47 10.59 -2.10 0.81
N ALA A 48 10.49 -2.14 -0.53
CA ALA A 48 11.21 -3.08 -1.38
C ALA A 48 12.65 -2.62 -1.72
N GLY A 49 13.04 -1.41 -1.29
CA GLY A 49 14.33 -0.80 -1.58
C GLY A 49 14.63 0.39 -0.68
N PRO A 50 15.70 1.16 -0.97
CA PRO A 50 16.03 2.37 -0.24
C PRO A 50 14.93 3.43 -0.41
N THR A 51 14.74 4.26 0.62
CA THR A 51 13.78 5.36 0.60
C THR A 51 14.29 6.50 -0.27
N PRO A 52 13.63 6.85 -1.39
CA PRO A 52 13.95 8.04 -2.17
C PRO A 52 13.72 9.32 -1.36
N ARG A 53 14.50 10.36 -1.66
CA ARG A 53 14.34 11.70 -1.08
C ARG A 53 14.34 12.71 -2.21
N THR A 54 13.25 12.73 -2.96
CA THR A 54 13.09 13.58 -4.14
C THR A 54 12.81 15.02 -3.70
N PRO A 55 13.65 15.99 -4.09
CA PRO A 55 13.36 17.41 -3.87
C PRO A 55 12.04 17.80 -4.56
N LEU A 56 11.24 18.64 -3.92
CA LEU A 56 9.95 19.09 -4.49
C LEU A 56 10.13 19.79 -5.83
N SER A 57 11.26 20.49 -6.03
CA SER A 57 11.61 21.14 -7.30
C SER A 57 11.90 20.17 -8.46
N GLU A 58 12.15 18.89 -8.16
CA GLU A 58 12.42 17.83 -9.13
C GLU A 58 11.24 16.85 -9.26
N TRP A 59 10.26 16.99 -8.36
CA TRP A 59 9.08 16.13 -8.40
C TRP A 59 8.11 16.60 -9.49
N SER A 60 7.60 15.65 -10.22
CA SER A 60 6.47 15.84 -11.16
C SER A 60 5.61 14.61 -11.16
N PHE A 61 4.36 14.78 -11.52
CA PHE A 61 3.42 13.68 -11.72
C PHE A 61 2.89 13.71 -13.15
N SER A 62 2.78 12.54 -13.79
CA SER A 62 2.24 12.47 -15.16
C SER A 62 1.12 11.44 -15.28
N VAL A 63 0.23 11.71 -16.24
CA VAL A 63 -0.70 10.74 -16.82
C VAL A 63 -0.31 10.55 -18.28
N GLU A 64 0.02 9.32 -18.65
CA GLU A 64 0.58 8.97 -19.96
C GLU A 64 0.06 7.61 -20.46
N GLY A 65 0.53 7.16 -21.62
CA GLY A 65 0.19 5.87 -22.21
C GLY A 65 -0.94 5.99 -23.23
N GLU A 66 -1.97 5.16 -23.11
CA GLU A 66 -3.17 5.16 -23.98
C GLU A 66 -4.09 6.35 -23.67
N VAL A 67 -3.61 7.55 -23.95
CA VAL A 67 -4.31 8.81 -23.76
C VAL A 67 -4.17 9.66 -25.02
N ASP A 68 -5.18 10.48 -25.31
CA ASP A 68 -5.17 11.41 -26.44
C ASP A 68 -4.08 12.48 -26.25
N GLU A 69 -3.92 13.01 -25.05
CA GLU A 69 -2.93 14.01 -24.68
C GLU A 69 -2.35 13.72 -23.29
N PRO A 70 -1.03 13.41 -23.18
CA PRO A 70 -0.37 13.23 -21.88
C PRO A 70 -0.40 14.51 -21.07
N LYS A 71 -0.61 14.37 -19.75
CA LYS A 71 -0.60 15.49 -18.80
C LYS A 71 0.56 15.35 -17.81
N THR A 72 1.14 16.46 -17.45
CA THR A 72 2.21 16.51 -16.44
C THR A 72 2.02 17.74 -15.56
N TRP A 73 2.22 17.56 -14.27
CA TRP A 73 2.17 18.62 -13.26
C TRP A 73 3.49 18.65 -12.49
N SER A 74 4.05 19.85 -12.33
CA SER A 74 5.04 20.13 -11.29
C SER A 74 4.42 20.00 -9.90
N TRP A 75 5.23 20.01 -8.84
CA TRP A 75 4.72 19.99 -7.47
C TRP A 75 3.73 21.13 -7.19
N GLU A 76 4.07 22.34 -7.63
CA GLU A 76 3.24 23.53 -7.41
C GLU A 76 1.89 23.43 -8.16
N GLU A 77 1.91 23.00 -9.41
CA GLU A 77 0.69 22.78 -10.20
C GLU A 77 -0.17 21.69 -9.60
N PHE A 78 0.44 20.56 -9.19
CA PHE A 78 -0.25 19.47 -8.54
C PHE A 78 -0.91 19.93 -7.21
N ARG A 79 -0.20 20.67 -6.38
CA ARG A 79 -0.73 21.22 -5.13
C ARG A 79 -1.80 22.31 -5.34
N GLY A 80 -1.87 22.87 -6.53
CA GLY A 80 -2.93 23.81 -6.95
C GLY A 80 -4.23 23.13 -7.40
N LEU A 81 -4.23 21.80 -7.59
CA LEU A 81 -5.43 21.05 -7.93
C LEU A 81 -6.36 20.90 -6.72
N PRO A 82 -7.68 20.68 -6.95
CA PRO A 82 -8.61 20.37 -5.87
C PRO A 82 -8.13 19.16 -5.06
N SER A 83 -7.86 19.36 -3.79
CA SER A 83 -7.54 18.31 -2.81
C SER A 83 -8.73 18.04 -1.91
N GLU A 84 -8.86 16.83 -1.40
CA GLU A 84 -9.89 16.43 -0.47
C GLU A 84 -9.29 15.66 0.72
N GLU A 85 -9.93 15.73 1.87
CA GLU A 85 -9.60 14.93 3.04
C GLU A 85 -10.31 13.58 2.95
N ILE A 86 -9.56 12.52 3.18
CA ILE A 86 -10.03 11.13 3.04
C ILE A 86 -9.73 10.39 4.35
N THR A 87 -10.76 9.89 5.03
CA THR A 87 -10.56 8.95 6.15
C THR A 87 -10.86 7.53 5.68
N ARG A 88 -9.89 6.64 5.75
CA ARG A 88 -10.00 5.25 5.28
C ARG A 88 -9.21 4.30 6.17
N ASP A 89 -9.65 3.05 6.17
CA ASP A 89 -8.90 1.91 6.70
C ASP A 89 -7.90 1.43 5.66
N ILE A 90 -6.73 1.00 6.11
CA ILE A 90 -5.69 0.47 5.23
C ILE A 90 -5.24 -0.92 5.69
N HIS A 91 -4.91 -1.78 4.72
CA HIS A 91 -4.63 -3.19 4.96
C HIS A 91 -3.32 -3.60 4.26
N CYS A 92 -2.39 -4.19 5.00
CA CYS A 92 -1.13 -4.66 4.44
C CYS A 92 -1.16 -6.17 4.20
N VAL A 93 -0.53 -6.63 3.12
CA VAL A 93 -0.36 -8.06 2.83
C VAL A 93 0.36 -8.80 3.96
N THR A 94 1.20 -8.11 4.75
CA THR A 94 1.88 -8.65 5.93
C THR A 94 0.97 -8.78 7.15
N LYS A 95 -0.34 -8.72 6.92
CA LYS A 95 -1.43 -9.05 7.87
C LYS A 95 -1.76 -8.01 8.92
N TRP A 96 -1.25 -6.79 8.85
CA TRP A 96 -1.72 -5.72 9.71
C TRP A 96 -2.74 -4.81 9.02
N SER A 97 -3.63 -4.25 9.80
CA SER A 97 -4.60 -3.22 9.41
C SER A 97 -4.50 -2.04 10.35
N LYS A 98 -4.66 -0.84 9.80
CA LYS A 98 -4.80 0.39 10.57
C LYS A 98 -6.11 1.06 10.17
N LEU A 99 -6.94 1.36 11.16
CA LEU A 99 -8.25 1.97 10.96
C LEU A 99 -8.16 3.49 11.07
N ASP A 100 -9.15 4.17 10.47
CA ASP A 100 -9.39 5.61 10.60
C ASP A 100 -8.17 6.47 10.23
N THR A 101 -7.39 6.06 9.22
CA THR A 101 -6.26 6.85 8.73
C THR A 101 -6.75 8.03 7.91
N THR A 102 -6.28 9.24 8.25
CA THR A 102 -6.67 10.49 7.59
C THR A 102 -5.59 10.96 6.63
N TRP A 103 -6.00 11.24 5.40
CA TRP A 103 -5.14 11.66 4.30
C TRP A 103 -5.68 12.93 3.65
N GLU A 104 -4.80 13.68 3.00
CA GLU A 104 -5.20 14.72 2.05
C GLU A 104 -4.53 14.44 0.72
N GLY A 105 -5.30 14.54 -0.38
CA GLY A 105 -4.79 14.25 -1.72
C GLY A 105 -5.71 14.69 -2.84
N VAL A 106 -5.18 14.62 -4.05
CA VAL A 106 -5.91 14.87 -5.29
C VAL A 106 -6.49 13.54 -5.77
N SER A 107 -7.80 13.51 -6.06
CA SER A 107 -8.44 12.29 -6.59
C SER A 107 -7.90 11.93 -7.97
N VAL A 108 -7.83 10.63 -8.27
CA VAL A 108 -7.45 10.17 -9.62
C VAL A 108 -8.47 10.65 -10.66
N ASP A 109 -9.74 10.76 -10.29
CA ASP A 109 -10.77 11.32 -11.17
C ASP A 109 -10.47 12.78 -11.58
N THR A 110 -9.93 13.59 -10.65
CA THR A 110 -9.49 14.97 -10.95
C THR A 110 -8.32 14.97 -11.95
N LEU A 111 -7.36 14.07 -11.79
CA LEU A 111 -6.20 13.97 -12.69
C LEU A 111 -6.59 13.44 -14.08
N LEU A 112 -7.59 12.56 -14.16
CA LEU A 112 -8.11 12.01 -15.39
C LEU A 112 -9.21 12.89 -16.03
N ASN A 113 -9.62 13.97 -15.38
CA ASN A 113 -10.66 14.85 -15.92
C ASN A 113 -10.26 15.42 -17.28
N GLY A 114 -11.09 15.14 -18.32
CA GLY A 114 -10.82 15.52 -19.71
C GLY A 114 -9.69 14.72 -20.37
N VAL A 115 -9.31 13.57 -19.84
CA VAL A 115 -8.48 12.58 -20.55
C VAL A 115 -9.41 11.64 -21.31
N ASP A 116 -9.27 11.61 -22.64
CA ASP A 116 -9.93 10.60 -23.47
C ASP A 116 -9.03 9.37 -23.58
N THR A 117 -9.58 8.21 -23.25
CA THR A 117 -8.82 6.95 -23.21
C THR A 117 -9.73 5.75 -23.44
N SER A 118 -9.19 4.73 -24.09
CA SER A 118 -9.79 3.40 -24.21
C SER A 118 -9.09 2.36 -23.31
N ALA A 119 -8.19 2.81 -22.42
CA ALA A 119 -7.46 1.93 -21.52
C ALA A 119 -8.40 1.24 -20.52
N GLU A 120 -8.08 0.00 -20.21
CA GLU A 120 -8.76 -0.78 -19.17
C GLU A 120 -7.93 -0.90 -17.88
N TYR A 121 -6.62 -0.60 -17.96
CA TYR A 121 -5.66 -0.76 -16.87
C TYR A 121 -4.82 0.48 -16.66
N VAL A 122 -4.20 0.51 -15.49
CA VAL A 122 -3.24 1.54 -15.06
C VAL A 122 -2.01 0.85 -14.49
N LEU A 123 -0.83 1.24 -14.95
CA LEU A 123 0.43 0.95 -14.30
C LEU A 123 0.88 2.22 -13.55
N ALA A 124 0.78 2.22 -12.23
CA ALA A 124 1.36 3.27 -11.41
C ALA A 124 2.88 3.06 -11.32
N PHE A 125 3.65 4.12 -11.52
CA PHE A 125 5.11 4.09 -11.46
C PHE A 125 5.67 5.14 -10.49
N SER A 126 6.82 4.82 -9.90
CA SER A 126 7.39 5.55 -8.77
C SER A 126 8.89 5.76 -8.90
N ASP A 127 9.43 6.69 -8.12
CA ASP A 127 10.87 6.77 -7.91
C ASP A 127 11.43 5.43 -7.43
N GLY A 128 12.66 5.11 -7.84
CA GLY A 128 13.29 3.82 -7.51
C GLY A 128 12.82 2.64 -8.37
N GLY A 129 11.98 2.88 -9.37
CA GLY A 129 11.55 1.87 -10.34
C GLY A 129 10.44 0.94 -9.85
N TYR A 130 9.78 1.25 -8.72
CA TYR A 130 8.63 0.50 -8.27
C TYR A 130 7.43 0.76 -9.19
N THR A 131 6.70 -0.31 -9.51
CA THR A 131 5.45 -0.26 -10.27
C THR A 131 4.40 -1.16 -9.65
N THR A 132 3.12 -0.85 -9.88
CA THR A 132 1.99 -1.74 -9.58
C THR A 132 0.88 -1.53 -10.59
N ASN A 133 0.26 -2.62 -11.02
CA ASN A 133 -0.88 -2.60 -11.93
C ASN A 133 -2.21 -2.48 -11.18
N LEU A 134 -3.19 -1.88 -11.81
CA LEU A 134 -4.57 -1.79 -11.31
C LEU A 134 -5.52 -1.80 -12.52
N ALA A 135 -6.72 -2.34 -12.36
CA ALA A 135 -7.77 -2.05 -13.31
C ALA A 135 -8.17 -0.56 -13.20
N LEU A 136 -8.52 0.08 -14.32
CA LEU A 136 -8.85 1.50 -14.33
C LEU A 136 -10.06 1.81 -13.44
N ASP A 137 -11.04 0.92 -13.38
CA ASP A 137 -12.21 1.05 -12.52
C ASP A 137 -11.91 0.94 -11.02
N GLU A 138 -10.74 0.39 -10.63
CA GLU A 138 -10.28 0.37 -9.22
C GLU A 138 -9.64 1.68 -8.77
N VAL A 139 -9.34 2.58 -9.69
CA VAL A 139 -8.74 3.88 -9.34
C VAL A 139 -9.65 5.06 -9.67
N THR A 140 -10.77 4.83 -10.32
CA THR A 140 -11.77 5.84 -10.70
C THR A 140 -13.05 5.73 -9.86
N GLY A 141 -13.94 6.71 -9.99
CA GLY A 141 -15.20 6.72 -9.24
C GLY A 141 -15.04 6.99 -7.74
N GLY A 142 -14.09 7.84 -7.36
CA GLY A 142 -13.83 8.19 -5.96
C GLY A 142 -13.16 7.09 -5.14
N LYS A 143 -12.36 6.22 -5.78
CA LYS A 143 -11.73 5.06 -5.15
C LYS A 143 -10.23 5.25 -4.87
N ALA A 144 -9.55 6.19 -5.53
CA ALA A 144 -8.11 6.38 -5.41
C ALA A 144 -7.68 7.85 -5.44
N TRP A 145 -6.57 8.14 -4.78
CA TRP A 145 -5.99 9.48 -4.63
C TRP A 145 -4.48 9.45 -4.75
N ILE A 146 -3.92 10.57 -5.17
CA ILE A 146 -2.49 10.85 -4.99
C ILE A 146 -2.38 11.68 -3.71
N ALA A 147 -2.09 11.00 -2.62
CA ALA A 147 -2.03 11.58 -1.28
C ALA A 147 -0.66 12.21 -1.01
N HIS A 148 -0.65 13.40 -0.42
CA HIS A 148 0.55 14.16 -0.08
C HIS A 148 0.63 14.53 1.41
N THR A 149 -0.46 14.29 2.18
CA THR A 149 -0.55 14.56 3.61
C THR A 149 -1.09 13.30 4.33
N TYR A 150 -0.62 13.04 5.52
CA TYR A 150 -1.07 11.98 6.41
C TYR A 150 -1.21 12.52 7.83
N GLU A 151 -2.38 12.33 8.48
CA GLU A 151 -2.70 12.83 9.82
C GLU A 151 -2.43 14.35 9.98
N GLY A 152 -2.72 15.14 8.94
CA GLY A 152 -2.55 16.57 8.92
C GLY A 152 -1.13 17.09 8.64
N GLU A 153 -0.14 16.20 8.51
CA GLU A 153 1.26 16.55 8.27
C GLU A 153 1.71 16.14 6.86
N PRO A 154 2.71 16.83 6.27
CA PRO A 154 3.30 16.39 5.01
C PRO A 154 3.77 14.95 5.08
N LEU A 155 3.52 14.19 4.03
CA LEU A 155 3.85 12.76 4.01
C LEU A 155 5.35 12.52 4.10
N GLU A 156 5.76 11.82 5.17
CA GLU A 156 7.16 11.45 5.39
C GLU A 156 7.71 10.57 4.25
N PRO A 157 9.00 10.71 3.90
CA PRO A 157 9.62 9.90 2.84
C PRO A 157 9.45 8.40 3.04
N GLU A 158 9.55 7.90 4.28
CA GLU A 158 9.40 6.49 4.65
C GLU A 158 7.99 5.96 4.37
N HIS A 159 6.98 6.83 4.38
CA HIS A 159 5.59 6.52 4.07
C HIS A 159 5.21 6.84 2.62
N GLY A 160 6.17 7.31 1.79
CA GLY A 160 5.99 7.53 0.37
C GLY A 160 5.96 9.00 -0.05
N GLY A 161 6.39 9.92 0.82
CA GLY A 161 6.51 11.34 0.48
C GLY A 161 7.48 11.63 -0.68
N PRO A 162 7.23 12.72 -1.44
CA PRO A 162 6.24 13.76 -1.19
C PRO A 162 4.80 13.38 -1.56
N ALA A 163 4.59 12.36 -2.38
CA ALA A 163 3.25 11.87 -2.72
C ALA A 163 3.24 10.37 -2.95
N ARG A 164 2.12 9.75 -2.60
CA ARG A 164 1.87 8.32 -2.84
C ARG A 164 0.50 8.09 -3.47
N LEU A 165 0.37 7.01 -4.21
CA LEU A 165 -0.94 6.49 -4.56
C LEU A 165 -1.61 5.91 -3.31
N LEU A 166 -2.88 6.19 -3.12
CA LEU A 166 -3.73 5.63 -2.07
C LEU A 166 -4.93 4.93 -2.71
N VAL A 167 -4.98 3.61 -2.59
CA VAL A 167 -6.08 2.72 -3.04
C VAL A 167 -6.50 1.89 -1.83
N PRO A 168 -7.29 2.45 -0.91
CA PRO A 168 -7.45 1.90 0.44
C PRO A 168 -8.23 0.58 0.49
N HIS A 169 -9.05 0.29 -0.50
CA HIS A 169 -9.82 -0.97 -0.58
C HIS A 169 -9.00 -2.18 -1.05
N LEU A 170 -7.77 -1.94 -1.55
CA LEU A 170 -6.82 -2.98 -1.91
C LEU A 170 -5.66 -3.05 -0.92
N TYR A 171 -4.91 -4.16 -0.92
CA TYR A 171 -3.71 -4.24 -0.12
C TYR A 171 -2.70 -3.14 -0.46
N LEU A 172 -1.97 -2.65 0.54
CA LEU A 172 -1.09 -1.47 0.45
C LEU A 172 0.03 -1.54 -0.60
N TRP A 173 0.39 -2.71 -1.13
CA TRP A 173 1.34 -2.73 -2.26
C TRP A 173 0.75 -2.12 -3.53
N LYS A 174 -0.59 -2.07 -3.65
CA LYS A 174 -1.31 -1.37 -4.72
C LYS A 174 -1.27 0.16 -4.54
N SER A 175 -0.96 0.62 -3.35
CA SER A 175 -0.80 2.04 -3.00
C SER A 175 0.67 2.45 -3.11
N ALA A 176 1.16 2.64 -4.32
CA ALA A 176 2.57 2.90 -4.63
C ALA A 176 3.11 4.14 -3.91
N LYS A 177 4.22 3.99 -3.16
CA LYS A 177 4.98 5.08 -2.54
C LYS A 177 5.77 5.84 -3.60
N TRP A 178 6.09 7.11 -3.32
CA TRP A 178 6.95 7.95 -4.17
C TRP A 178 6.45 8.01 -5.61
N VAL A 179 5.15 8.04 -5.80
CA VAL A 179 4.52 7.96 -7.11
C VAL A 179 4.90 9.13 -8.01
N ARG A 180 5.15 8.83 -9.29
CA ARG A 180 5.54 9.79 -10.32
C ARG A 180 4.52 9.86 -11.46
N GLY A 181 3.63 8.88 -11.56
CA GLY A 181 2.59 8.92 -12.57
C GLY A 181 1.78 7.65 -12.69
N LEU A 182 0.83 7.75 -13.60
CA LEU A 182 -0.06 6.70 -14.03
C LEU A 182 0.10 6.51 -15.55
N ARG A 183 0.49 5.32 -15.97
CA ARG A 183 0.46 4.93 -17.38
C ARG A 183 -0.80 4.12 -17.63
N LEU A 184 -1.65 4.63 -18.51
CA LEU A 184 -2.86 3.97 -18.93
C LEU A 184 -2.51 2.95 -20.03
N THR A 185 -3.04 1.72 -19.93
CA THR A 185 -2.73 0.62 -20.85
C THR A 185 -3.99 -0.12 -21.25
N ALA A 186 -4.03 -0.61 -22.49
CA ALA A 186 -5.14 -1.43 -22.99
C ALA A 186 -5.08 -2.87 -22.42
N GLU A 187 -3.87 -3.36 -22.12
CA GLU A 187 -3.63 -4.69 -21.57
C GLU A 187 -3.06 -4.58 -20.15
N GLU A 188 -3.28 -5.62 -19.34
CA GLU A 188 -2.74 -5.71 -18.00
C GLU A 188 -1.22 -5.95 -18.04
N GLU A 189 -0.44 -5.04 -17.46
CA GLU A 189 1.00 -5.16 -17.29
C GLU A 189 1.33 -5.42 -15.82
N SER A 190 1.99 -6.56 -15.52
CA SER A 190 2.39 -6.86 -14.14
C SER A 190 3.37 -5.82 -13.58
N GLY A 191 3.08 -5.30 -12.39
CA GLY A 191 3.98 -4.46 -11.64
C GLY A 191 5.08 -5.26 -10.93
N PHE A 192 5.82 -4.58 -10.01
CA PHE A 192 6.97 -5.15 -9.32
C PHE A 192 6.62 -6.41 -8.51
N TRP A 193 5.64 -6.35 -7.61
CA TRP A 193 5.26 -7.48 -6.77
C TRP A 193 4.47 -8.52 -7.54
N GLU A 194 3.61 -8.10 -8.45
CA GLU A 194 2.81 -8.98 -9.29
C GLU A 194 3.71 -9.87 -10.16
N SER A 195 4.80 -9.33 -10.71
CA SER A 195 5.80 -10.10 -11.47
C SER A 195 6.57 -11.13 -10.60
N LEU A 196 6.55 -10.96 -9.27
CA LEU A 196 7.15 -11.86 -8.29
C LEU A 196 6.13 -12.82 -7.65
N GLY A 197 4.90 -12.87 -8.18
CA GLY A 197 3.90 -13.85 -7.77
C GLY A 197 2.84 -13.33 -6.80
N TYR A 198 2.75 -12.02 -6.58
CA TYR A 198 1.62 -11.43 -5.86
C TYR A 198 0.38 -11.38 -6.75
N HIS A 199 -0.78 -11.30 -6.14
CA HIS A 199 -2.06 -11.29 -6.84
C HIS A 199 -2.26 -9.98 -7.63
N ASN A 200 -2.73 -10.05 -8.88
CA ASN A 200 -2.92 -8.87 -9.71
C ASN A 200 -3.95 -7.87 -9.14
N HIS A 201 -5.03 -8.34 -8.52
CA HIS A 201 -6.04 -7.47 -7.92
C HIS A 201 -5.71 -7.07 -6.48
N GLY A 202 -5.51 -8.05 -5.56
CA GLY A 202 -5.05 -7.77 -4.20
C GLY A 202 -6.13 -7.32 -3.22
N ASP A 203 -7.35 -7.89 -3.31
CA ASP A 203 -8.44 -7.62 -2.38
C ASP A 203 -8.18 -8.25 -1.00
N PRO A 204 -8.09 -7.46 0.09
CA PRO A 204 -7.84 -7.95 1.43
C PRO A 204 -9.00 -8.79 1.99
N TRP A 205 -10.24 -8.54 1.59
CA TRP A 205 -11.41 -9.26 2.05
C TRP A 205 -11.52 -10.65 1.45
N ARG A 206 -10.94 -10.85 0.27
CA ARG A 206 -10.82 -12.13 -0.41
C ARG A 206 -9.48 -12.82 -0.13
N GLU A 207 -8.64 -12.22 0.73
CA GLU A 207 -7.29 -12.68 1.05
C GLU A 207 -6.36 -12.87 -0.17
N GLN A 208 -6.57 -12.12 -1.22
CA GLN A 208 -5.80 -12.18 -2.48
C GLN A 208 -4.37 -11.66 -2.29
N ARG A 209 -3.50 -12.49 -1.73
CA ARG A 209 -2.08 -12.15 -1.47
C ARG A 209 -1.16 -12.59 -2.58
N TYR A 210 -1.37 -13.80 -3.09
CA TYR A 210 -0.50 -14.42 -4.07
C TYR A 210 -1.29 -14.92 -5.27
N TRP A 211 -0.57 -15.16 -6.36
CA TRP A 211 -1.14 -15.74 -7.55
C TRP A 211 -1.77 -17.10 -7.25
N GLY A 212 -3.06 -17.22 -7.52
CA GLY A 212 -3.84 -18.44 -7.25
C GLY A 212 -4.67 -18.43 -5.95
N ASP A 213 -4.64 -17.31 -5.18
CA ASP A 213 -5.53 -17.11 -4.02
C ASP A 213 -6.97 -16.80 -4.48
#